data_92b0a3ab9e76904473048f7ec6e30b7e
#
_entry.id   92b0a3ab9e76904473048f7ec6e30b7e
#
_cell.length_a   1.000
_cell.length_b   1.000
_cell.length_c   1.000
_cell.angle_alpha   90.00
_cell.angle_beta   90.00
_cell.angle_gamma   90.00
#
_symmetry.space_group_name_H-M   'P 1'
#
loop_
_entity.id
_entity.type
_entity.pdbx_description
1 polymer ?
#
loop_
_entity_poly.entity_id
_entity_poly.type
_entity_poly.pdbx_seq_one_letter_code
_entity_poly.pdbx_strand_id
1 'polypeptide(L)'
;NTKAMKRMQLTGIALLLMTGIPVISMAQNKVEADIGADLVSGYIWRGQDLGNVSIQPSASVSYKGFSLSGWGSVGLDKEDTKEFDLTFGYSTGGFSVSVTDYWFDGGPEYFHYGAHNTSHVFEAQVGYDFGPLAVNWYTNFAGADGVKANGDRAYSSYFSIAAPFKLGGLDWSAEIGATPWETSFYNNGA
;
A
#
# COMPACT_ATOMS: atom_id res chain seq x y z
N ASN A 1 21.29 -0.73 38.05
CA ASN A 1 21.65 -1.21 36.70
C ASN A 1 20.51 -2.08 36.14
N THR A 2 19.47 -1.45 35.63
CA THR A 2 18.35 -2.16 34.99
C THR A 2 18.52 -2.01 33.49
N LYS A 3 19.01 -3.08 32.83
CA LYS A 3 19.04 -3.17 31.38
C LYS A 3 17.60 -3.21 30.88
N ALA A 4 17.17 -2.14 30.19
CA ALA A 4 15.95 -2.14 29.42
C ALA A 4 16.09 -3.16 28.28
N MET A 5 15.37 -4.25 28.37
CA MET A 5 15.20 -5.19 27.28
C MET A 5 14.33 -4.49 26.23
N LYS A 6 14.90 -4.20 25.06
CA LYS A 6 14.14 -3.83 23.87
C LYS A 6 13.15 -4.96 23.57
N ARG A 7 11.87 -4.72 23.74
CA ARG A 7 10.82 -5.62 23.30
C ARG A 7 10.77 -5.51 21.78
N MET A 8 11.20 -6.55 21.11
CA MET A 8 10.92 -6.76 19.70
C MET A 8 9.41 -7.07 19.61
N GLN A 9 8.63 -6.12 19.14
CA GLN A 9 7.22 -6.37 18.88
C GLN A 9 7.11 -7.20 17.60
N LEU A 10 6.73 -8.45 17.76
CA LEU A 10 6.30 -9.31 16.67
C LEU A 10 4.94 -8.78 16.22
N THR A 11 4.91 -8.00 15.15
CA THR A 11 3.67 -7.55 14.52
C THR A 11 2.97 -8.77 13.94
N GLY A 12 1.71 -8.95 14.29
CA GLY A 12 0.94 -10.12 13.95
C GLY A 12 0.85 -10.37 12.45
N ILE A 13 0.75 -11.64 12.09
CA ILE A 13 0.48 -12.10 10.73
C ILE A 13 -0.95 -11.65 10.40
N ALA A 14 -1.08 -10.54 9.68
CA ALA A 14 -2.34 -10.15 9.07
C ALA A 14 -2.49 -10.99 7.79
N LEU A 15 -3.45 -11.92 7.80
CA LEU A 15 -3.85 -12.64 6.59
C LEU A 15 -4.66 -11.67 5.73
N LEU A 16 -3.97 -10.94 4.88
CA LEU A 16 -4.59 -10.03 3.93
C LEU A 16 -5.03 -10.87 2.73
N LEU A 17 -6.34 -11.13 2.62
CA LEU A 17 -6.95 -11.58 1.38
C LEU A 17 -7.01 -10.38 0.41
N MET A 18 -5.85 -9.96 -0.08
CA MET A 18 -5.78 -9.13 -1.26
C MET A 18 -5.93 -10.03 -2.47
N THR A 19 -7.11 -10.07 -3.08
CA THR A 19 -7.33 -10.64 -4.42
C THR A 19 -6.78 -9.70 -5.51
N GLY A 20 -5.72 -8.99 -5.21
CA GLY A 20 -4.88 -8.29 -6.17
C GLY A 20 -3.69 -9.16 -6.51
N ILE A 21 -3.90 -10.23 -7.27
CA ILE A 21 -2.80 -10.92 -7.93
C ILE A 21 -2.16 -9.88 -8.86
N PRO A 22 -0.86 -9.54 -8.71
CA PRO A 22 -0.18 -8.82 -9.77
C PRO A 22 -0.27 -9.72 -10.99
N VAL A 23 -1.14 -9.38 -11.92
CA VAL A 23 -1.16 -10.03 -13.22
C VAL A 23 0.21 -9.76 -13.80
N ILE A 24 1.07 -10.79 -13.84
CA ILE A 24 2.31 -10.74 -14.61
C ILE A 24 1.85 -10.55 -16.04
N SER A 25 1.72 -9.31 -16.45
CA SER A 25 1.38 -8.95 -17.82
C SER A 25 2.59 -9.27 -18.68
N MET A 26 2.60 -10.47 -19.23
CA MET A 26 3.36 -10.71 -20.46
C MET A 26 2.91 -9.64 -21.43
N ALA A 27 3.83 -8.89 -22.03
CA ALA A 27 3.60 -7.75 -22.91
C ALA A 27 2.41 -8.01 -23.86
N GLN A 28 1.21 -7.67 -23.43
CA GLN A 28 -0.01 -7.92 -24.20
C GLN A 28 -0.18 -6.75 -25.17
N ASN A 29 -0.41 -7.10 -26.44
CA ASN A 29 -0.71 -6.12 -27.49
C ASN A 29 -2.17 -5.63 -27.43
N LYS A 30 -2.87 -5.82 -26.32
CA LYS A 30 -4.26 -5.42 -26.12
C LYS A 30 -4.36 -4.55 -24.86
N VAL A 31 -5.24 -3.58 -24.91
CA VAL A 31 -5.68 -2.83 -23.70
C VAL A 31 -6.54 -3.79 -22.87
N GLU A 32 -6.22 -3.91 -21.61
CA GLU A 32 -7.03 -4.59 -20.60
C GLU A 32 -7.62 -3.57 -19.66
N ALA A 33 -8.86 -3.78 -19.25
CA ALA A 33 -9.54 -2.96 -18.26
C ALA A 33 -10.26 -3.88 -17.28
N ASP A 34 -10.22 -3.53 -16.01
CA ASP A 34 -10.89 -4.22 -14.93
C ASP A 34 -11.65 -3.22 -14.05
N ILE A 35 -12.77 -3.64 -13.47
CA ILE A 35 -13.57 -2.89 -12.53
C ILE A 35 -14.11 -3.83 -11.46
N GLY A 36 -14.02 -3.44 -10.21
CA GLY A 36 -14.45 -4.24 -9.08
C GLY A 36 -14.90 -3.41 -7.90
N ALA A 37 -15.47 -4.09 -6.91
CA ALA A 37 -15.73 -3.54 -5.59
C ALA A 37 -15.73 -4.67 -4.57
N ASP A 38 -15.03 -4.47 -3.45
CA ASP A 38 -15.00 -5.39 -2.33
C ASP A 38 -15.82 -4.84 -1.16
N LEU A 39 -16.46 -5.73 -0.41
CA LEU A 39 -17.01 -5.45 0.90
C LEU A 39 -16.14 -6.16 1.93
N VAL A 40 -15.46 -5.39 2.76
CA VAL A 40 -14.51 -5.91 3.74
C VAL A 40 -14.97 -5.64 5.17
N SER A 41 -14.65 -6.53 6.09
CA SER A 41 -15.00 -6.41 7.51
C SER A 41 -13.99 -5.60 8.33
N GLY A 42 -12.87 -5.23 7.74
CA GLY A 42 -11.82 -4.42 8.34
C GLY A 42 -10.80 -4.04 7.30
N TYR A 43 -10.21 -2.85 7.43
CA TYR A 43 -9.18 -2.35 6.56
C TYR A 43 -7.85 -2.26 7.32
N ILE A 44 -6.99 -3.23 7.09
CA ILE A 44 -5.65 -3.27 7.67
C ILE A 44 -4.62 -3.12 6.54
N TRP A 45 -3.78 -2.11 6.65
CA TRP A 45 -2.75 -1.82 5.66
C TRP A 45 -1.37 -1.72 6.32
N ARG A 46 -0.43 -2.58 5.92
CA ARG A 46 0.95 -2.65 6.47
C ARG A 46 0.99 -2.68 8.01
N GLY A 47 0.05 -3.41 8.63
CA GLY A 47 -0.07 -3.52 10.09
C GLY A 47 -0.78 -2.34 10.77
N GLN A 48 -1.28 -1.37 10.03
CA GLN A 48 -2.08 -0.26 10.52
C GLN A 48 -3.57 -0.59 10.35
N ASP A 49 -4.36 -0.36 11.39
CA ASP A 49 -5.82 -0.45 11.35
C ASP A 49 -6.37 0.90 10.85
N LEU A 50 -6.92 0.90 9.63
CA LEU A 50 -7.42 2.09 8.95
C LEU A 50 -8.96 2.16 8.95
N GLY A 51 -9.65 1.14 9.46
CA GLY A 51 -11.10 1.17 9.58
C GLY A 51 -11.76 -0.19 9.66
N ASN A 52 -13.05 -0.13 9.92
CA ASN A 52 -13.93 -1.30 10.09
C ASN A 52 -14.51 -1.75 8.73
N VAL A 53 -15.82 -2.02 8.73
CA VAL A 53 -16.53 -2.45 7.51
C VAL A 53 -16.50 -1.34 6.47
N SER A 54 -15.97 -1.62 5.30
CA SER A 54 -15.89 -0.66 4.21
C SER A 54 -16.22 -1.27 2.85
N ILE A 55 -16.62 -0.41 1.90
CA ILE A 55 -16.75 -0.74 0.49
C ILE A 55 -15.53 -0.17 -0.22
N GLN A 56 -14.86 -1.02 -1.00
CA GLN A 56 -13.59 -0.71 -1.65
C GLN A 56 -13.72 -0.88 -3.17
N PRO A 57 -14.19 0.15 -3.90
CA PRO A 57 -14.26 0.11 -5.37
C PRO A 57 -12.86 0.23 -5.98
N SER A 58 -12.69 -0.41 -7.14
CA SER A 58 -11.47 -0.32 -7.93
C SER A 58 -11.76 -0.28 -9.42
N ALA A 59 -10.88 0.37 -10.18
CA ALA A 59 -10.87 0.33 -11.64
C ALA A 59 -9.42 0.41 -12.12
N SER A 60 -9.11 -0.31 -13.19
CA SER A 60 -7.77 -0.26 -13.79
C SER A 60 -7.81 -0.39 -15.29
N VAL A 61 -6.76 0.11 -15.93
CA VAL A 61 -6.47 -0.09 -17.33
C VAL A 61 -4.98 -0.38 -17.50
N SER A 62 -4.64 -1.33 -18.37
CA SER A 62 -3.25 -1.67 -18.65
C SER A 62 -2.99 -1.86 -20.15
N TYR A 63 -1.76 -1.56 -20.56
CA TYR A 63 -1.28 -1.73 -21.91
C TYR A 63 0.24 -1.83 -21.96
N LYS A 64 0.78 -2.90 -22.52
CA LYS A 64 2.23 -3.13 -22.73
C LYS A 64 3.08 -2.92 -21.47
N GLY A 65 2.60 -3.42 -20.35
CA GLY A 65 3.28 -3.31 -19.06
C GLY A 65 2.98 -2.02 -18.28
N PHE A 66 2.44 -0.97 -18.92
CA PHE A 66 1.94 0.21 -18.22
C PHE A 66 0.56 -0.07 -17.61
N SER A 67 0.30 0.50 -16.46
CA SER A 67 -0.99 0.44 -15.79
C SER A 67 -1.37 1.78 -15.17
N LEU A 68 -2.66 2.07 -15.16
CA LEU A 68 -3.26 3.15 -14.39
C LEU A 68 -4.43 2.54 -13.62
N SER A 69 -4.45 2.73 -12.30
CA SER A 69 -5.53 2.23 -11.45
C SER A 69 -5.99 3.30 -10.47
N GLY A 70 -7.30 3.29 -10.21
CA GLY A 70 -7.92 3.99 -9.11
C GLY A 70 -8.49 2.97 -8.14
N TRP A 71 -8.30 3.20 -6.86
CA TRP A 71 -8.88 2.43 -5.76
C TRP A 71 -9.40 3.38 -4.70
N GLY A 72 -10.40 2.96 -3.95
CA GLY A 72 -10.90 3.75 -2.85
C GLY A 72 -11.40 2.89 -1.70
N SER A 73 -11.52 3.48 -0.52
CA SER A 73 -12.15 2.88 0.65
C SER A 73 -13.15 3.85 1.25
N VAL A 74 -14.38 3.40 1.45
CA VAL A 74 -15.42 4.17 2.12
C VAL A 74 -15.94 3.34 3.28
N GLY A 75 -15.54 3.70 4.49
CA GLY A 75 -16.02 3.08 5.72
C GLY A 75 -17.53 3.33 5.92
N LEU A 76 -18.20 2.37 6.52
CA LEU A 76 -19.63 2.50 6.84
C LEU A 76 -19.86 3.29 8.13
N ASP A 77 -18.88 3.34 9.01
CA ASP A 77 -18.91 4.18 10.20
C ASP A 77 -18.45 5.60 9.88
N LYS A 78 -18.99 6.59 10.57
CA LYS A 78 -18.66 8.01 10.32
C LYS A 78 -17.25 8.38 10.70
N GLU A 79 -16.66 7.62 11.61
CA GLU A 79 -15.31 7.82 12.13
C GLU A 79 -14.23 7.10 11.28
N ASP A 80 -14.66 6.22 10.35
CA ASP A 80 -13.74 5.49 9.48
C ASP A 80 -13.14 6.43 8.42
N THR A 81 -11.88 6.22 8.13
CA THR A 81 -11.15 6.93 7.07
C THR A 81 -11.78 6.65 5.71
N LYS A 82 -11.90 7.69 4.89
CA LYS A 82 -12.15 7.57 3.46
C LYS A 82 -10.87 7.84 2.71
N GLU A 83 -10.60 7.03 1.71
CA GLU A 83 -9.36 7.04 0.97
C GLU A 83 -9.64 6.92 -0.53
N PHE A 84 -8.83 7.60 -1.32
CA PHE A 84 -8.80 7.43 -2.76
C PHE A 84 -7.35 7.44 -3.25
N ASP A 85 -6.98 6.38 -3.96
CA ASP A 85 -5.63 6.16 -4.47
C ASP A 85 -5.63 6.17 -5.99
N LEU A 86 -4.66 6.86 -6.56
CA LEU A 86 -4.38 6.82 -7.98
C LEU A 86 -2.96 6.31 -8.21
N THR A 87 -2.83 5.16 -8.87
CA THR A 87 -1.53 4.52 -9.11
C THR A 87 -1.22 4.47 -10.60
N PHE A 88 -0.03 4.93 -10.96
CA PHE A 88 0.56 4.69 -12.27
C PHE A 88 1.76 3.76 -12.13
N GLY A 89 1.79 2.69 -12.92
CA GLY A 89 2.81 1.64 -12.83
C GLY A 89 3.35 1.18 -14.17
N TYR A 90 4.50 0.50 -14.09
CA TYR A 90 5.08 -0.25 -15.19
C TYR A 90 5.68 -1.55 -14.67
N SER A 91 5.43 -2.64 -15.39
CA SER A 91 6.01 -3.95 -15.05
C SER A 91 6.50 -4.69 -16.30
N THR A 92 7.62 -5.40 -16.15
CA THR A 92 8.19 -6.23 -17.21
C THR A 92 9.17 -7.25 -16.63
N GLY A 93 9.08 -8.52 -17.04
CA GLY A 93 10.07 -9.55 -16.70
C GLY A 93 10.31 -9.75 -15.20
N GLY A 94 9.26 -9.64 -14.37
CA GLY A 94 9.35 -9.69 -12.90
C GLY A 94 9.64 -8.35 -12.23
N PHE A 95 10.23 -7.38 -12.93
CA PHE A 95 10.45 -6.03 -12.42
C PHE A 95 9.15 -5.21 -12.41
N SER A 96 8.96 -4.42 -11.37
CA SER A 96 7.85 -3.47 -11.26
C SER A 96 8.31 -2.14 -10.65
N VAL A 97 7.69 -1.07 -11.11
CA VAL A 97 7.83 0.26 -10.52
C VAL A 97 6.47 0.96 -10.59
N SER A 98 6.13 1.69 -9.55
CA SER A 98 4.92 2.51 -9.55
C SER A 98 5.06 3.78 -8.72
N VAL A 99 4.14 4.70 -8.96
CA VAL A 99 3.89 5.86 -8.10
C VAL A 99 2.41 5.85 -7.75
N THR A 100 2.12 5.96 -6.46
CA THR A 100 0.77 6.06 -5.92
C THR A 100 0.58 7.42 -5.27
N ASP A 101 -0.51 8.08 -5.60
CA ASP A 101 -1.05 9.23 -4.89
C ASP A 101 -2.16 8.73 -3.97
N TYR A 102 -1.89 8.67 -2.68
CA TYR A 102 -2.86 8.40 -1.62
C TYR A 102 -3.52 9.71 -1.20
N TRP A 103 -4.83 9.79 -1.22
CA TRP A 103 -5.58 10.90 -0.66
C TRP A 103 -6.48 10.41 0.48
N PHE A 104 -6.34 11.03 1.66
CA PHE A 104 -7.11 10.71 2.84
C PHE A 104 -8.10 11.85 3.15
N ASP A 105 -9.36 11.51 3.43
CA ASP A 105 -10.37 12.45 3.91
C ASP A 105 -10.02 12.97 5.33
N GLY A 106 -10.57 14.13 5.68
CA GLY A 106 -10.38 14.75 7.00
C GLY A 106 -9.37 15.90 7.02
N GLY A 107 -8.75 16.20 5.88
CA GLY A 107 -7.87 17.35 5.66
C GLY A 107 -8.30 18.20 4.48
N PRO A 108 -7.36 18.86 3.78
CA PRO A 108 -7.63 19.62 2.55
C PRO A 108 -8.29 18.78 1.46
N GLU A 109 -9.14 19.44 0.64
CA GLU A 109 -9.86 18.80 -0.46
C GLU A 109 -8.92 18.14 -1.48
N TYR A 110 -9.45 17.20 -2.28
CA TYR A 110 -8.68 16.39 -3.23
C TYR A 110 -7.77 17.20 -4.18
N PHE A 111 -8.21 18.36 -4.68
CA PHE A 111 -7.39 19.18 -5.60
C PHE A 111 -6.42 20.13 -4.88
N HIS A 112 -6.25 20.00 -3.57
CA HIS A 112 -5.30 20.79 -2.80
C HIS A 112 -3.95 20.07 -2.66
N TYR A 113 -3.05 20.33 -3.60
CA TYR A 113 -1.68 19.78 -3.60
C TYR A 113 -0.70 20.75 -2.92
N GLY A 114 0.02 20.27 -1.94
CA GLY A 114 1.01 21.07 -1.19
C GLY A 114 2.19 20.21 -0.75
N ALA A 115 3.28 20.86 -0.38
CA ALA A 115 4.48 20.14 0.04
C ALA A 115 4.31 19.39 1.37
N HIS A 116 3.48 19.93 2.29
CA HIS A 116 3.18 19.36 3.60
C HIS A 116 1.73 19.59 4.03
N ASN A 117 1.14 20.74 3.67
CA ASN A 117 -0.26 21.05 3.97
C ASN A 117 -1.15 20.50 2.85
N THR A 118 -1.39 19.23 2.89
CA THR A 118 -2.20 18.50 1.91
C THR A 118 -2.70 17.20 2.53
N SER A 119 -3.75 16.60 1.98
CA SER A 119 -4.20 15.24 2.31
C SER A 119 -3.58 14.18 1.39
N HIS A 120 -2.70 14.59 0.48
CA HIS A 120 -2.02 13.68 -0.44
C HIS A 120 -0.69 13.18 0.13
N VAL A 121 -0.41 11.89 -0.08
CA VAL A 121 0.90 11.27 0.14
C VAL A 121 1.32 10.58 -1.16
N PHE A 122 2.50 10.91 -1.66
CA PHE A 122 3.03 10.29 -2.87
C PHE A 122 4.09 9.25 -2.51
N GLU A 123 3.85 8.01 -2.89
CA GLU A 123 4.74 6.89 -2.67
C GLU A 123 5.30 6.36 -4.00
N ALA A 124 6.60 6.11 -4.03
CA ALA A 124 7.25 5.34 -5.08
C ALA A 124 7.45 3.89 -4.60
N GLN A 125 7.17 2.94 -5.50
CA GLN A 125 7.41 1.52 -5.27
C GLN A 125 8.38 0.99 -6.32
N VAL A 126 9.29 0.12 -5.90
CA VAL A 126 10.13 -0.73 -6.77
C VAL A 126 10.03 -2.16 -6.26
N GLY A 127 9.80 -3.11 -7.16
CA GLY A 127 9.68 -4.51 -6.81
C GLY A 127 10.31 -5.44 -7.83
N TYR A 128 10.57 -6.67 -7.39
CA TYR A 128 10.96 -7.76 -8.26
C TYR A 128 10.32 -9.07 -7.82
N ASP A 129 9.67 -9.73 -8.76
CA ASP A 129 9.10 -11.06 -8.60
C ASP A 129 10.06 -12.12 -9.16
N PHE A 130 10.58 -12.97 -8.27
CA PHE A 130 11.46 -14.10 -8.59
C PHE A 130 10.68 -15.40 -8.91
N GLY A 131 9.33 -15.34 -8.88
CA GLY A 131 8.43 -16.48 -9.01
C GLY A 131 8.05 -17.08 -7.65
N PRO A 132 8.96 -17.74 -6.91
CA PRO A 132 8.66 -18.28 -5.59
C PRO A 132 8.44 -17.22 -4.51
N LEU A 133 8.99 -16.02 -4.70
CA LEU A 133 8.83 -14.88 -3.81
C LEU A 133 8.93 -13.57 -4.60
N ALA A 134 8.29 -12.52 -4.09
CA ALA A 134 8.42 -11.15 -4.55
C ALA A 134 9.00 -10.29 -3.43
N VAL A 135 9.81 -9.30 -3.81
CA VAL A 135 10.42 -8.34 -2.89
C VAL A 135 10.02 -6.95 -3.33
N ASN A 136 9.56 -6.12 -2.39
CA ASN A 136 9.13 -4.76 -2.68
C ASN A 136 9.75 -3.77 -1.70
N TRP A 137 10.04 -2.58 -2.22
CA TRP A 137 10.43 -1.41 -1.45
C TRP A 137 9.50 -0.25 -1.81
N TYR A 138 9.02 0.44 -0.80
CA TYR A 138 8.12 1.58 -0.90
C TYR A 138 8.73 2.76 -0.16
N THR A 139 8.58 3.97 -0.69
CA THR A 139 9.06 5.20 -0.04
C THR A 139 8.13 6.37 -0.35
N ASN A 140 7.63 7.02 0.68
CA ASN A 140 6.93 8.29 0.54
C ASN A 140 7.93 9.39 0.21
N PHE A 141 7.71 10.10 -0.90
CA PHE A 141 8.66 11.10 -1.37
C PHE A 141 8.09 12.52 -1.45
N ALA A 142 6.76 12.69 -1.38
CA ALA A 142 6.08 13.98 -1.45
C ALA A 142 4.76 13.98 -0.66
N GLY A 143 4.17 15.17 -0.51
CA GLY A 143 2.89 15.35 0.20
C GLY A 143 3.04 15.31 1.72
N ALA A 144 2.01 14.84 2.40
CA ALA A 144 1.88 14.79 3.86
C ALA A 144 2.60 13.61 4.51
N ASP A 145 3.75 13.21 3.99
CA ASP A 145 4.63 12.26 4.66
C ASP A 145 5.04 12.76 6.07
N GLY A 146 5.38 11.85 6.95
CA GLY A 146 5.90 12.16 8.28
C GLY A 146 7.17 13.01 8.24
N VAL A 147 7.51 13.59 9.37
CA VAL A 147 8.75 14.35 9.56
C VAL A 147 9.65 13.69 10.60
N LYS A 148 10.95 13.91 10.46
CA LYS A 148 11.97 13.54 11.44
C LYS A 148 11.96 14.52 12.61
N ALA A 149 12.67 14.21 13.69
CA ALA A 149 12.81 15.08 14.86
C ALA A 149 13.39 16.47 14.54
N ASN A 150 14.16 16.61 13.47
CA ASN A 150 14.73 17.88 13.00
C ASN A 150 13.79 18.67 12.06
N GLY A 151 12.58 18.15 11.79
CA GLY A 151 11.59 18.76 10.91
C GLY A 151 11.71 18.40 9.42
N ASP A 152 12.76 17.67 9.02
CA ASP A 152 12.92 17.21 7.63
C ASP A 152 11.90 16.12 7.30
N ARG A 153 11.56 15.96 6.01
CA ARG A 153 10.74 14.86 5.52
C ARG A 153 11.32 13.51 5.97
N ALA A 154 10.44 12.63 6.47
CA ALA A 154 10.85 11.34 7.00
C ALA A 154 11.24 10.35 5.90
N TYR A 155 10.70 10.49 4.69
CA TYR A 155 10.79 9.49 3.62
C TYR A 155 10.34 8.13 4.15
N SER A 156 9.15 8.10 4.75
CA SER A 156 8.59 6.90 5.37
C SER A 156 8.63 5.75 4.39
N SER A 157 9.30 4.67 4.78
CA SER A 157 9.56 3.55 3.88
C SER A 157 9.09 2.24 4.47
N TYR A 158 8.69 1.33 3.58
CA TYR A 158 8.26 -0.02 3.92
C TYR A 158 8.94 -1.01 2.98
N PHE A 159 9.38 -2.13 3.54
CA PHE A 159 9.95 -3.25 2.80
C PHE A 159 9.07 -4.47 3.01
N SER A 160 8.79 -5.24 1.97
CA SER A 160 8.07 -6.49 2.09
C SER A 160 8.67 -7.63 1.27
N ILE A 161 8.41 -8.84 1.75
CA ILE A 161 8.64 -10.09 1.02
C ILE A 161 7.32 -10.84 1.03
N ALA A 162 6.80 -11.16 -0.15
CA ALA A 162 5.58 -11.92 -0.35
C ALA A 162 5.90 -13.26 -1.03
N ALA A 163 5.20 -14.33 -0.66
CA ALA A 163 5.33 -15.63 -1.26
C ALA A 163 3.94 -16.21 -1.58
N PRO A 164 3.63 -16.50 -2.85
CA PRO A 164 2.43 -17.22 -3.23
C PRO A 164 2.58 -18.70 -2.91
N PHE A 165 1.50 -19.36 -2.49
CA PHE A 165 1.47 -20.81 -2.27
C PHE A 165 0.07 -21.36 -2.49
N LYS A 166 -0.02 -22.68 -2.65
CA LYS A 166 -1.31 -23.39 -2.77
C LYS A 166 -1.58 -24.24 -1.55
N LEU A 167 -2.77 -24.13 -0.99
CA LEU A 167 -3.23 -24.97 0.12
C LEU A 167 -4.72 -25.30 -0.06
N GLY A 168 -5.06 -26.59 -0.01
CA GLY A 168 -6.44 -27.04 -0.13
C GLY A 168 -7.10 -26.73 -1.49
N GLY A 169 -6.30 -26.58 -2.56
CA GLY A 169 -6.79 -26.22 -3.90
C GLY A 169 -7.05 -24.72 -4.11
N LEU A 170 -6.82 -23.91 -3.09
CA LEU A 170 -6.91 -22.45 -3.13
C LEU A 170 -5.53 -21.83 -3.30
N ASP A 171 -5.49 -20.67 -3.95
CA ASP A 171 -4.30 -19.83 -4.05
C ASP A 171 -4.22 -18.91 -2.83
N TRP A 172 -3.04 -18.86 -2.20
CA TRP A 172 -2.74 -18.08 -1.02
C TRP A 172 -1.51 -17.22 -1.27
N SER A 173 -1.39 -16.13 -0.54
CA SER A 173 -0.16 -15.36 -0.45
C SER A 173 0.12 -15.07 1.03
N ALA A 174 1.38 -15.18 1.43
CA ALA A 174 1.87 -14.71 2.71
C ALA A 174 2.82 -13.55 2.48
N GLU A 175 2.67 -12.50 3.26
CA GLU A 175 3.57 -11.35 3.23
C GLU A 175 4.11 -11.07 4.62
N ILE A 176 5.39 -10.75 4.70
CA ILE A 176 6.04 -10.15 5.86
C ILE A 176 6.65 -8.82 5.43
N GLY A 177 6.54 -7.82 6.30
CA GLY A 177 7.11 -6.51 6.00
C GLY A 177 7.61 -5.81 7.23
N ALA A 178 8.41 -4.78 7.01
CA ALA A 178 8.99 -3.96 8.05
C ALA A 178 9.23 -2.54 7.58
N THR A 179 9.16 -1.60 8.52
CA THR A 179 9.64 -0.23 8.34
C THR A 179 11.12 -0.19 8.73
N PRO A 180 12.04 0.27 7.85
CA PRO A 180 13.47 0.27 8.14
C PRO A 180 13.88 1.32 9.17
N TRP A 181 13.03 2.34 9.42
CA TRP A 181 13.16 3.33 10.48
C TRP A 181 11.79 3.80 10.97
N GLU A 182 11.75 4.32 12.18
CA GLU A 182 10.54 4.87 12.78
C GLU A 182 10.17 6.20 12.11
N THR A 183 8.89 6.36 11.75
CA THR A 183 8.32 7.60 11.23
C THR A 183 6.91 7.79 11.77
N SER A 184 6.42 9.01 11.82
CA SER A 184 5.05 9.28 12.24
C SER A 184 4.00 8.70 11.29
N PHE A 185 4.35 8.43 10.04
CA PHE A 185 3.44 7.84 9.06
C PHE A 185 3.11 6.38 9.35
N TYR A 186 4.08 5.59 9.85
CA TYR A 186 3.89 4.18 10.21
C TYR A 186 3.76 3.95 11.71
N ASN A 187 3.82 5.01 12.52
CA ASN A 187 3.73 4.90 13.97
C ASN A 187 2.35 5.35 14.46
N ASN A 188 1.39 4.44 14.42
CA ASN A 188 0.03 4.67 14.90
C ASN A 188 -0.06 4.62 16.42
N GLY A 189 0.73 5.44 17.10
CA GLY A 189 0.53 5.70 18.53
C GLY A 189 0.74 4.50 19.46
N ALA A 190 1.70 3.64 19.12
CA ALA A 190 2.18 2.61 20.04
C ALA A 190 3.14 3.17 21.09
#